data_94d91dd0dd22b2518fd16df342ae3d76
#
_entry.id   94d91dd0dd22b2518fd16df342ae3d76
#
_cell.length_a   1.000
_cell.length_b   1.000
_cell.length_c   1.000
_cell.angle_alpha   90.00
_cell.angle_beta   90.00
_cell.angle_gamma   90.00
#
_symmetry.space_group_name_H-M   'P 1'
#
loop_
_entity.id
_entity.type
_entity.pdbx_description
1 polymer ?
#
loop_
_entity_poly.entity_id
_entity_poly.type
_entity_poly.pdbx_seq_one_letter_code
_entity_poly.pdbx_strand_id
1 'polypeptide(L)'
;MSDQISTPAVQPVEKSTLVERMVYILALFLVLVGLVNVTPAIPGWDDLWKNLTGNEFFLIRRFPTEWLFPITFFWMMLIVALKHSMWRSWTGKSANMRRFGLFMDVALIVAAAGISVTYLVEIESVCLIDVFTGERERLVARALQAEIEFAELYGLPAPDSADDPGCATNAGKWLIVIMFGAVVVFLGYNVKVWGFPLVMVSILIAAYTFFTIL
;
A
#
# COMPACT_ATOMS: atom_id res chain seq x y z
N MET A 1 17.15 -48.95 33.81
CA MET A 1 16.61 -48.25 32.63
C MET A 1 16.74 -46.77 32.94
N SER A 2 17.81 -46.17 32.51
CA SER A 2 18.08 -44.70 32.71
C SER A 2 17.76 -44.02 31.41
N ASP A 3 16.59 -43.34 31.39
CA ASP A 3 16.22 -42.46 30.28
C ASP A 3 17.20 -41.30 30.22
N GLN A 4 18.05 -41.31 29.20
CA GLN A 4 18.87 -40.18 28.85
C GLN A 4 17.94 -39.14 28.22
N ILE A 5 17.61 -38.11 29.01
CA ILE A 5 16.99 -36.88 28.50
C ILE A 5 18.02 -36.18 27.58
N SER A 6 17.87 -36.39 26.26
CA SER A 6 18.65 -35.66 25.28
C SER A 6 18.25 -34.20 25.30
N THR A 7 19.10 -33.36 25.91
CA THR A 7 19.00 -31.91 25.84
C THR A 7 19.01 -31.51 24.37
N PRO A 8 18.01 -30.79 23.84
CA PRO A 8 18.05 -30.34 22.45
C PRO A 8 19.27 -29.46 22.25
N ALA A 9 20.12 -29.84 21.31
CA ALA A 9 21.29 -29.06 20.94
C ALA A 9 20.84 -27.64 20.52
N VAL A 10 21.30 -26.63 21.26
CA VAL A 10 21.10 -25.23 20.88
C VAL A 10 21.77 -25.04 19.54
N GLN A 11 20.95 -24.90 18.48
CA GLN A 11 21.47 -24.60 17.16
C GLN A 11 22.22 -23.27 17.22
N PRO A 12 23.43 -23.17 16.65
CA PRO A 12 24.19 -21.94 16.63
C PRO A 12 23.33 -20.88 15.93
N VAL A 13 23.21 -19.71 16.56
CA VAL A 13 22.54 -18.53 15.99
C VAL A 13 23.19 -18.24 14.64
N GLU A 14 22.51 -18.63 13.57
CA GLU A 14 22.99 -18.42 12.20
C GLU A 14 23.16 -16.90 12.02
N LYS A 15 24.35 -16.49 11.57
CA LYS A 15 24.66 -15.07 11.36
C LYS A 15 23.63 -14.51 10.38
N SER A 16 22.84 -13.53 10.84
CA SER A 16 21.80 -12.90 10.03
C SER A 16 22.36 -12.51 8.66
N THR A 17 21.77 -13.02 7.59
CA THR A 17 22.19 -12.69 6.23
C THR A 17 21.97 -11.21 5.97
N LEU A 18 22.73 -10.62 5.04
CA LEU A 18 22.58 -9.21 4.66
C LEU A 18 21.11 -8.87 4.35
N VAL A 19 20.40 -9.81 3.70
CA VAL A 19 18.97 -9.63 3.38
C VAL A 19 18.08 -9.58 4.63
N GLU A 20 18.36 -10.40 5.64
CA GLU A 20 17.60 -10.36 6.91
C GLU A 20 17.78 -9.02 7.62
N ARG A 21 19.00 -8.48 7.60
CA ARG A 21 19.27 -7.15 8.13
C ARG A 21 18.52 -6.07 7.35
N MET A 22 18.52 -6.15 6.00
CA MET A 22 17.75 -5.23 5.17
C MET A 22 16.25 -5.31 5.48
N VAL A 23 15.67 -6.50 5.55
CA VAL A 23 14.25 -6.71 5.91
C VAL A 23 13.95 -6.12 7.28
N TYR A 24 14.83 -6.33 8.27
CA TYR A 24 14.64 -5.76 9.60
C TYR A 24 14.66 -4.22 9.60
N ILE A 25 15.63 -3.61 8.90
CA ILE A 25 15.73 -2.15 8.78
C ILE A 25 14.50 -1.57 8.07
N LEU A 26 14.07 -2.20 6.96
CA LEU A 26 12.88 -1.79 6.22
C LEU A 26 11.60 -1.91 7.06
N ALA A 27 11.46 -2.99 7.82
CA ALA A 27 10.31 -3.20 8.71
C ALA A 27 10.31 -2.18 9.87
N LEU A 28 11.47 -1.92 10.47
CA LEU A 28 11.61 -0.92 11.51
C LEU A 28 11.23 0.48 10.99
N PHE A 29 11.72 0.83 9.80
CA PHE A 29 11.38 2.11 9.17
C PHE A 29 9.87 2.23 8.90
N LEU A 30 9.23 1.17 8.41
CA LEU A 30 7.78 1.15 8.20
C LEU A 30 7.00 1.39 9.50
N VAL A 31 7.41 0.73 10.58
CA VAL A 31 6.80 0.93 11.92
C VAL A 31 6.99 2.37 12.40
N LEU A 32 8.19 2.93 12.24
CA LEU A 32 8.48 4.31 12.62
C LEU A 32 7.62 5.31 11.83
N VAL A 33 7.51 5.12 10.51
CA VAL A 33 6.63 5.97 9.67
C VAL A 33 5.18 5.89 10.13
N GLY A 34 4.68 4.69 10.44
CA GLY A 34 3.34 4.50 10.98
C GLY A 34 3.15 5.20 12.32
N LEU A 35 4.09 5.04 13.25
CA LEU A 35 4.06 5.70 14.55
C LEU A 35 4.05 7.23 14.43
N VAL A 36 4.99 7.78 13.65
CA VAL A 36 5.07 9.23 13.41
C VAL A 36 3.78 9.79 12.81
N ASN A 37 3.13 9.04 11.91
CA ASN A 37 1.87 9.47 11.32
C ASN A 37 0.68 9.44 12.29
N VAL A 38 0.72 8.60 13.32
CA VAL A 38 -0.34 8.49 14.33
C VAL A 38 -0.16 9.49 15.47
N THR A 39 1.08 9.92 15.76
CA THR A 39 1.39 10.81 16.90
C THR A 39 0.57 12.11 16.93
N PRO A 40 0.25 12.80 15.80
CA PRO A 40 -0.61 13.99 15.83
C PRO A 40 -2.04 13.74 16.34
N ALA A 41 -2.46 12.47 16.49
CA ALA A 41 -3.76 12.12 17.07
C ALA A 41 -3.75 12.09 18.61
N ILE A 42 -2.56 12.13 19.22
CA ILE A 42 -2.42 12.06 20.68
C ILE A 42 -2.82 13.41 21.28
N PRO A 43 -3.76 13.46 22.23
CA PRO A 43 -4.12 14.71 22.90
C PRO A 43 -2.89 15.36 23.56
N GLY A 44 -2.73 16.68 23.38
CA GLY A 44 -1.59 17.42 23.94
C GLY A 44 -0.30 17.36 23.11
N TRP A 45 -0.29 16.65 21.97
CA TRP A 45 0.86 16.58 21.08
C TRP A 45 1.25 17.95 20.52
N ASP A 46 0.29 18.74 20.09
CA ASP A 46 0.49 20.09 19.58
C ASP A 46 1.03 21.03 20.65
N ASP A 47 0.53 20.95 21.88
CA ASP A 47 0.99 21.76 23.00
C ASP A 47 2.43 21.42 23.39
N LEU A 48 2.80 20.15 23.32
CA LEU A 48 4.17 19.70 23.56
C LEU A 48 5.14 20.32 22.55
N TRP A 49 4.78 20.30 21.27
CA TRP A 49 5.62 20.87 20.20
C TRP A 49 5.67 22.40 20.25
N LYS A 50 4.57 23.10 20.53
CA LYS A 50 4.55 24.54 20.75
C LYS A 50 5.49 24.94 21.87
N ASN A 51 5.44 24.21 22.99
CA ASN A 51 6.32 24.47 24.13
C ASN A 51 7.80 24.19 23.81
N LEU A 52 8.09 23.18 23.00
CA LEU A 52 9.46 22.75 22.68
C LEU A 52 10.12 23.68 21.64
N THR A 53 9.33 24.15 20.67
CA THR A 53 9.81 25.03 19.57
C THR A 53 9.68 26.51 19.89
N GLY A 54 8.88 26.87 20.90
CA GLY A 54 8.54 28.27 21.21
C GLY A 54 7.69 28.96 20.12
N ASN A 55 7.17 28.20 19.17
CA ASN A 55 6.39 28.71 18.07
C ASN A 55 4.93 28.23 18.16
N GLU A 56 4.01 29.16 18.44
CA GLU A 56 2.58 28.87 18.57
C GLU A 56 1.93 28.34 17.30
N PHE A 57 2.52 28.61 16.14
CA PHE A 57 2.02 28.18 14.82
C PHE A 57 2.61 26.87 14.34
N PHE A 58 3.47 26.23 15.11
CA PHE A 58 4.07 24.96 14.72
C PHE A 58 3.09 23.82 14.94
N LEU A 59 2.56 23.28 13.84
CA LEU A 59 1.62 22.16 13.81
C LEU A 59 2.21 21.04 12.95
N ILE A 60 2.39 19.85 13.56
CA ILE A 60 2.73 18.65 12.81
C ILE A 60 1.43 18.04 12.29
N ARG A 61 1.18 18.15 11.00
CA ARG A 61 0.01 17.53 10.36
C ARG A 61 0.28 16.06 10.04
N ARG A 62 -0.78 15.27 10.07
CA ARG A 62 -0.73 13.90 9.56
C ARG A 62 -0.44 13.92 8.07
N PHE A 63 0.34 12.97 7.63
CA PHE A 63 0.50 12.75 6.20
C PHE A 63 -0.84 12.22 5.64
N PRO A 64 -1.32 12.75 4.50
CA PRO A 64 -2.61 12.34 3.95
C PRO A 64 -2.66 10.82 3.73
N THR A 65 -3.76 10.21 4.16
CA THR A 65 -3.97 8.74 4.08
C THR A 65 -3.96 8.25 2.64
N GLU A 66 -4.42 9.06 1.72
CA GLU A 66 -4.49 8.81 0.28
C GLU A 66 -3.10 8.57 -0.33
N TRP A 67 -2.08 9.23 0.19
CA TRP A 67 -0.68 9.03 -0.21
C TRP A 67 0.02 7.98 0.63
N LEU A 68 -0.27 7.94 1.92
CA LEU A 68 0.40 7.03 2.84
C LEU A 68 0.08 5.56 2.53
N PHE A 69 -1.20 5.27 2.24
CA PHE A 69 -1.67 3.90 2.01
C PHE A 69 -0.92 3.20 0.87
N PRO A 70 -0.88 3.72 -0.38
CA PRO A 70 -0.22 3.04 -1.48
C PRO A 70 1.29 2.91 -1.28
N ILE A 71 1.93 3.90 -0.65
CA ILE A 71 3.37 3.87 -0.37
C ILE A 71 3.69 2.77 0.66
N THR A 72 2.96 2.73 1.77
CA THR A 72 3.17 1.71 2.81
C THR A 72 2.77 0.32 2.35
N PHE A 73 1.73 0.19 1.53
CA PHE A 73 1.33 -1.07 0.91
C PHE A 73 2.45 -1.63 0.02
N PHE A 74 2.97 -0.82 -0.91
CA PHE A 74 4.09 -1.22 -1.76
C PHE A 74 5.31 -1.64 -0.92
N TRP A 75 5.64 -0.86 0.11
CA TRP A 75 6.76 -1.15 1.01
C TRP A 75 6.59 -2.47 1.77
N MET A 76 5.38 -2.74 2.28
CA MET A 76 5.07 -4.03 2.91
C MET A 76 5.26 -5.19 1.95
N MET A 77 4.78 -5.07 0.70
CA MET A 77 4.92 -6.12 -0.30
C MET A 77 6.37 -6.35 -0.70
N LEU A 78 7.19 -5.31 -0.75
CA LEU A 78 8.63 -5.42 -0.94
C LEU A 78 9.30 -6.22 0.19
N ILE A 79 8.94 -5.94 1.44
CA ILE A 79 9.43 -6.69 2.60
C ILE A 79 9.03 -8.17 2.50
N VAL A 80 7.77 -8.46 2.13
CA VAL A 80 7.28 -9.83 1.94
C VAL A 80 8.06 -10.54 0.83
N ALA A 81 8.28 -9.91 -0.31
CA ALA A 81 9.06 -10.45 -1.42
C ALA A 81 10.50 -10.78 -1.00
N LEU A 82 11.14 -9.90 -0.24
CA LEU A 82 12.50 -10.11 0.26
C LEU A 82 12.57 -11.21 1.32
N LYS A 83 11.62 -11.27 2.25
CA LYS A 83 11.60 -12.26 3.33
C LYS A 83 11.24 -13.66 2.84
N HIS A 84 10.21 -13.76 2.01
CA HIS A 84 9.64 -15.03 1.54
C HIS A 84 10.01 -15.37 0.09
N SER A 85 11.13 -14.83 -0.43
CA SER A 85 11.58 -15.03 -1.80
C SER A 85 11.52 -16.51 -2.23
N MET A 86 10.80 -16.76 -3.33
CA MET A 86 10.71 -18.09 -3.93
C MET A 86 12.03 -18.49 -4.57
N TRP A 87 12.73 -17.54 -5.19
CA TRP A 87 14.04 -17.78 -5.80
C TRP A 87 15.07 -18.30 -4.79
N ARG A 88 15.10 -17.75 -3.58
CA ARG A 88 15.99 -18.20 -2.52
C ARG A 88 15.57 -19.53 -1.92
N SER A 89 14.27 -19.72 -1.69
CA SER A 89 13.80 -20.97 -1.07
C SER A 89 13.92 -22.19 -2.00
N TRP A 90 14.08 -21.99 -3.30
CA TRP A 90 14.24 -23.05 -4.30
C TRP A 90 15.68 -23.22 -4.81
N THR A 91 16.67 -22.82 -4.03
CA THR A 91 18.11 -22.95 -4.40
C THR A 91 18.52 -24.39 -4.71
N GLY A 92 17.90 -25.40 -4.06
CA GLY A 92 18.15 -26.84 -4.32
C GLY A 92 17.28 -27.47 -5.42
N LYS A 93 16.41 -26.70 -6.09
CA LYS A 93 15.54 -27.18 -7.17
C LYS A 93 16.18 -26.99 -8.55
N SER A 94 15.53 -27.53 -9.60
CA SER A 94 16.00 -27.39 -10.99
C SER A 94 16.09 -25.90 -11.39
N ALA A 95 16.96 -25.61 -12.37
CA ALA A 95 17.16 -24.24 -12.87
C ALA A 95 15.85 -23.56 -13.34
N ASN A 96 14.94 -24.32 -13.96
CA ASN A 96 13.65 -23.82 -14.41
C ASN A 96 12.75 -23.43 -13.25
N MET A 97 12.68 -24.24 -12.19
CA MET A 97 11.93 -23.91 -10.97
C MET A 97 12.48 -22.66 -10.30
N ARG A 98 13.79 -22.50 -10.26
CA ARG A 98 14.43 -21.31 -9.69
C ARG A 98 14.13 -20.05 -10.50
N ARG A 99 14.12 -20.13 -11.85
CA ARG A 99 13.71 -19.01 -12.72
C ARG A 99 12.25 -18.67 -12.54
N PHE A 100 11.38 -19.67 -12.40
CA PHE A 100 9.98 -19.44 -12.09
C PHE A 100 9.79 -18.76 -10.73
N GLY A 101 10.57 -19.15 -9.71
CA GLY A 101 10.57 -18.48 -8.40
C GLY A 101 10.96 -17.01 -8.51
N LEU A 102 11.99 -16.67 -9.30
CA LEU A 102 12.37 -15.28 -9.56
C LEU A 102 11.25 -14.51 -10.27
N PHE A 103 10.63 -15.14 -11.28
CA PHE A 103 9.50 -14.54 -11.98
C PHE A 103 8.36 -14.20 -11.02
N MET A 104 8.01 -15.10 -10.11
CA MET A 104 6.95 -14.88 -9.11
C MET A 104 7.33 -13.76 -8.11
N ASP A 105 8.59 -13.70 -7.67
CA ASP A 105 9.06 -12.63 -6.78
C ASP A 105 8.97 -11.25 -7.48
N VAL A 106 9.38 -11.17 -8.76
CA VAL A 106 9.26 -9.95 -9.57
C VAL A 106 7.80 -9.61 -9.84
N ALA A 107 6.97 -10.61 -10.20
CA ALA A 107 5.54 -10.42 -10.44
C ALA A 107 4.82 -9.85 -9.22
N LEU A 108 5.20 -10.28 -8.00
CA LEU A 108 4.64 -9.73 -6.75
C LEU A 108 4.97 -8.23 -6.60
N ILE A 109 6.22 -7.85 -6.85
CA ILE A 109 6.64 -6.44 -6.76
C ILE A 109 5.95 -5.59 -7.82
N VAL A 110 5.86 -6.09 -9.06
CA VAL A 110 5.17 -5.39 -10.17
C VAL A 110 3.68 -5.27 -9.89
N ALA A 111 3.04 -6.32 -9.36
CA ALA A 111 1.62 -6.28 -8.99
C ALA A 111 1.37 -5.25 -7.88
N ALA A 112 2.22 -5.23 -6.85
CA ALA A 112 2.12 -4.26 -5.76
C ALA A 112 2.33 -2.82 -6.26
N ALA A 113 3.32 -2.60 -7.12
CA ALA A 113 3.55 -1.30 -7.76
C ALA A 113 2.35 -0.89 -8.65
N GLY A 114 1.82 -1.84 -9.43
CA GLY A 114 0.65 -1.62 -10.27
C GLY A 114 -0.56 -1.17 -9.46
N ILE A 115 -0.89 -1.85 -8.36
CA ILE A 115 -1.99 -1.45 -7.46
C ILE A 115 -1.71 -0.06 -6.87
N SER A 116 -0.50 0.18 -6.35
CA SER A 116 -0.17 1.45 -5.70
C SER A 116 -0.26 2.64 -6.66
N VAL A 117 0.27 2.48 -7.88
CA VAL A 117 0.20 3.52 -8.91
C VAL A 117 -1.23 3.72 -9.39
N THR A 118 -1.97 2.62 -9.65
CA THR A 118 -3.37 2.72 -10.07
C THR A 118 -4.21 3.42 -9.01
N TYR A 119 -4.01 3.11 -7.74
CA TYR A 119 -4.68 3.81 -6.65
C TYR A 119 -4.43 5.32 -6.68
N LEU A 120 -3.18 5.75 -6.84
CA LEU A 120 -2.82 7.17 -6.91
C LEU A 120 -3.35 7.87 -8.16
N VAL A 121 -3.58 7.14 -9.24
CA VAL A 121 -4.13 7.66 -10.50
C VAL A 121 -5.65 7.81 -10.44
N GLU A 122 -6.33 6.81 -9.84
CA GLU A 122 -7.79 6.72 -9.84
C GLU A 122 -8.45 7.51 -8.69
N ILE A 123 -7.74 7.73 -7.58
CA ILE A 123 -8.35 8.41 -6.44
C ILE A 123 -8.50 9.91 -6.71
N GLU A 124 -9.72 10.40 -6.63
CA GLU A 124 -10.12 11.77 -6.98
C GLU A 124 -9.33 12.85 -6.22
N SER A 125 -9.01 12.59 -4.94
CA SER A 125 -8.22 13.50 -4.11
C SER A 125 -6.75 13.63 -4.52
N VAL A 126 -6.22 12.70 -5.33
CA VAL A 126 -4.82 12.68 -5.75
C VAL A 126 -4.67 12.96 -7.25
N CYS A 127 -5.38 12.22 -8.12
CA CYS A 127 -5.30 12.31 -9.59
C CYS A 127 -3.84 12.51 -10.06
N LEU A 128 -2.96 11.56 -9.71
CA LEU A 128 -1.51 11.71 -9.84
C LEU A 128 -1.03 12.21 -11.19
N ILE A 129 -1.59 11.69 -12.29
CA ILE A 129 -1.20 12.09 -13.65
C ILE A 129 -1.63 13.53 -13.93
N ASP A 130 -2.86 13.88 -13.56
CA ASP A 130 -3.38 15.23 -13.79
C ASP A 130 -2.63 16.29 -13.00
N VAL A 131 -2.16 15.95 -11.78
CA VAL A 131 -1.28 16.82 -10.99
C VAL A 131 0.06 17.03 -11.69
N PHE A 132 0.70 15.97 -12.19
CA PHE A 132 1.98 16.08 -12.88
C PHE A 132 1.88 16.81 -14.23
N THR A 133 0.76 16.71 -14.93
CA THR A 133 0.55 17.39 -16.20
C THR A 133 0.03 18.82 -16.04
N GLY A 134 -0.36 19.22 -14.83
CA GLY A 134 -0.99 20.53 -14.55
C GLY A 134 -2.45 20.61 -15.00
N GLU A 135 -3.05 19.50 -15.44
CA GLU A 135 -4.46 19.48 -15.86
C GLU A 135 -5.40 19.57 -14.66
N ARG A 136 -4.95 19.14 -13.46
CA ARG A 136 -5.75 19.20 -12.23
C ARG A 136 -6.22 20.61 -11.89
N GLU A 137 -5.32 21.59 -11.95
CA GLU A 137 -5.65 23.00 -11.68
C GLU A 137 -6.72 23.54 -12.65
N ARG A 138 -6.61 23.17 -13.92
CA ARG A 138 -7.59 23.57 -14.94
C ARG A 138 -8.96 22.93 -14.72
N LEU A 139 -9.00 21.66 -14.30
CA LEU A 139 -10.25 20.96 -14.01
C LEU A 139 -10.96 21.57 -12.80
N VAL A 140 -10.23 21.83 -11.72
CA VAL A 140 -10.78 22.46 -10.51
C VAL A 140 -11.31 23.88 -10.84
N ALA A 141 -10.56 24.67 -11.61
CA ALA A 141 -11.00 26.01 -12.03
C ALA A 141 -12.27 25.96 -12.89
N ARG A 142 -12.39 25.00 -13.81
CA ARG A 142 -13.60 24.83 -14.63
C ARG A 142 -14.80 24.36 -13.79
N ALA A 143 -14.58 23.44 -12.84
CA ALA A 143 -15.63 22.96 -11.95
C ALA A 143 -16.18 24.14 -11.09
N LEU A 144 -15.29 24.94 -10.50
CA LEU A 144 -15.66 26.11 -9.73
C LEU A 144 -16.43 27.14 -10.58
N GLN A 145 -15.98 27.39 -11.79
CA GLN A 145 -16.69 28.30 -12.69
C GLN A 145 -18.10 27.80 -13.02
N ALA A 146 -18.26 26.52 -13.31
CA ALA A 146 -19.56 25.92 -13.57
C ALA A 146 -20.49 26.00 -12.35
N GLU A 147 -20.00 25.82 -11.14
CA GLU A 147 -20.79 25.98 -9.91
C GLU A 147 -21.18 27.43 -9.65
N ILE A 148 -20.31 28.40 -9.95
CA ILE A 148 -20.64 29.83 -9.86
C ILE A 148 -21.74 30.20 -10.87
N GLU A 149 -21.62 29.77 -12.12
CA GLU A 149 -22.64 29.99 -13.15
C GLU A 149 -24.01 29.38 -12.75
N PHE A 150 -23.96 28.17 -12.14
CA PHE A 150 -25.17 27.54 -11.60
C PHE A 150 -25.77 28.32 -10.45
N ALA A 151 -24.96 28.77 -9.48
CA ALA A 151 -25.41 29.56 -8.35
C ALA A 151 -26.06 30.89 -8.79
N GLU A 152 -25.47 31.57 -9.77
CA GLU A 152 -26.03 32.81 -10.36
C GLU A 152 -27.40 32.56 -11.01
N LEU A 153 -27.52 31.45 -11.76
CA LEU A 153 -28.77 31.09 -12.44
C LEU A 153 -29.94 30.87 -11.45
N TYR A 154 -29.65 30.31 -10.26
CA TYR A 154 -30.67 30.02 -9.24
C TYR A 154 -30.71 31.06 -8.11
N GLY A 155 -29.96 32.15 -8.19
CA GLY A 155 -29.91 33.18 -7.15
C GLY A 155 -29.33 32.70 -5.83
N LEU A 156 -28.44 31.72 -5.86
CA LEU A 156 -27.74 31.18 -4.70
C LEU A 156 -26.42 31.96 -4.46
N PRO A 157 -25.90 31.96 -3.22
CA PRO A 157 -24.58 32.54 -2.98
C PRO A 157 -23.49 31.79 -3.74
N ALA A 158 -22.55 32.51 -4.32
CA ALA A 158 -21.42 31.93 -5.05
C ALA A 158 -20.61 31.02 -4.11
N PRO A 159 -20.28 29.79 -4.51
CA PRO A 159 -19.47 28.89 -3.70
C PRO A 159 -17.99 29.34 -3.69
N ASP A 160 -17.34 29.18 -2.53
CA ASP A 160 -15.90 29.47 -2.36
C ASP A 160 -15.02 28.34 -2.87
N SER A 161 -15.55 27.15 -3.05
CA SER A 161 -14.87 25.95 -3.55
C SER A 161 -15.81 25.06 -4.33
N ALA A 162 -15.31 24.41 -5.37
CA ALA A 162 -16.03 23.37 -6.09
C ALA A 162 -15.87 22.00 -5.40
N ASP A 163 -16.85 21.13 -5.62
CA ASP A 163 -16.67 19.70 -5.35
C ASP A 163 -15.47 19.17 -6.17
N ASP A 164 -14.75 18.22 -5.59
CA ASP A 164 -13.52 17.70 -6.21
C ASP A 164 -13.88 16.99 -7.54
N PRO A 165 -13.47 17.53 -8.70
CA PRO A 165 -13.80 16.91 -9.98
C PRO A 165 -13.06 15.59 -10.11
N GLY A 166 -13.66 14.59 -10.74
CA GLY A 166 -13.02 13.32 -11.06
C GLY A 166 -11.72 13.49 -11.88
N CYS A 167 -10.85 12.48 -11.87
CA CYS A 167 -9.62 12.52 -12.64
C CYS A 167 -9.92 12.49 -14.14
N ALA A 168 -9.28 13.36 -14.93
CA ALA A 168 -9.37 13.35 -16.38
C ALA A 168 -8.61 12.15 -16.98
N THR A 169 -7.47 11.84 -16.38
CA THR A 169 -6.63 10.70 -16.80
C THR A 169 -6.83 9.54 -15.82
N ASN A 170 -7.41 8.46 -16.31
CA ASN A 170 -7.66 7.25 -15.52
C ASN A 170 -7.18 5.99 -16.27
N ALA A 171 -7.08 4.88 -15.57
CA ALA A 171 -6.67 3.60 -16.16
C ALA A 171 -7.77 2.97 -17.03
N GLY A 172 -9.01 3.38 -16.88
CA GLY A 172 -10.15 2.89 -17.66
C GLY A 172 -10.26 1.36 -17.61
N LYS A 173 -10.36 0.72 -18.79
CA LYS A 173 -10.51 -0.75 -18.91
C LYS A 173 -9.27 -1.51 -18.39
N TRP A 174 -8.11 -0.90 -18.35
CA TRP A 174 -6.88 -1.50 -17.82
C TRP A 174 -6.93 -1.72 -16.33
N LEU A 175 -7.76 -0.96 -15.60
CA LEU A 175 -7.99 -1.16 -14.17
C LEU A 175 -8.37 -2.62 -13.86
N ILE A 176 -9.32 -3.18 -14.62
CA ILE A 176 -9.78 -4.57 -14.42
C ILE A 176 -8.64 -5.55 -14.65
N VAL A 177 -7.83 -5.34 -15.70
CA VAL A 177 -6.71 -6.23 -16.05
C VAL A 177 -5.63 -6.17 -14.97
N ILE A 178 -5.26 -4.97 -14.51
CA ILE A 178 -4.26 -4.76 -13.46
C ILE A 178 -4.71 -5.42 -12.16
N MET A 179 -5.95 -5.15 -11.74
CA MET A 179 -6.50 -5.69 -10.49
C MET A 179 -6.64 -7.20 -10.52
N PHE A 180 -7.17 -7.77 -11.60
CA PHE A 180 -7.28 -9.23 -11.76
C PHE A 180 -5.90 -9.89 -11.76
N GLY A 181 -4.95 -9.36 -12.52
CA GLY A 181 -3.58 -9.87 -12.56
C GLY A 181 -2.90 -9.83 -11.18
N ALA A 182 -3.08 -8.73 -10.45
CA ALA A 182 -2.56 -8.58 -9.10
C ALA A 182 -3.17 -9.58 -8.12
N VAL A 183 -4.48 -9.79 -8.16
CA VAL A 183 -5.17 -10.79 -7.31
C VAL A 183 -4.63 -12.19 -7.58
N VAL A 184 -4.45 -12.60 -8.83
CA VAL A 184 -3.89 -13.91 -9.18
C VAL A 184 -2.47 -14.07 -8.61
N VAL A 185 -1.61 -13.05 -8.75
CA VAL A 185 -0.24 -13.07 -8.23
C VAL A 185 -0.26 -13.16 -6.70
N PHE A 186 -1.07 -12.36 -6.01
CA PHE A 186 -1.19 -12.39 -4.55
C PHE A 186 -1.71 -13.71 -4.04
N LEU A 187 -2.75 -14.28 -4.63
CA LEU A 187 -3.27 -15.60 -4.25
C LEU A 187 -2.20 -16.67 -4.43
N GLY A 188 -1.50 -16.67 -5.58
CA GLY A 188 -0.42 -17.62 -5.83
C GLY A 188 0.73 -17.50 -4.81
N TYR A 189 1.08 -16.27 -4.42
CA TYR A 189 2.11 -16.05 -3.41
C TYR A 189 1.66 -16.44 -2.01
N ASN A 190 0.40 -16.15 -1.65
CA ASN A 190 -0.19 -16.51 -0.36
C ASN A 190 -0.27 -18.02 -0.14
N VAL A 191 -0.49 -18.83 -1.19
CA VAL A 191 -0.43 -20.31 -1.09
C VAL A 191 0.91 -20.75 -0.50
N LYS A 192 2.00 -20.10 -0.86
CA LYS A 192 3.32 -20.44 -0.33
C LYS A 192 3.54 -19.93 1.09
N VAL A 193 3.10 -18.72 1.42
CA VAL A 193 3.38 -18.06 2.71
C VAL A 193 2.50 -18.62 3.82
N TRP A 194 1.19 -18.78 3.55
CA TRP A 194 0.17 -19.12 4.54
C TRP A 194 -0.42 -20.51 4.34
N GLY A 195 -0.13 -21.16 3.20
CA GLY A 195 -0.68 -22.45 2.84
C GLY A 195 -2.03 -22.38 2.13
N PHE A 196 -2.36 -23.48 1.44
CA PHE A 196 -3.56 -23.61 0.63
C PHE A 196 -4.90 -23.40 1.39
N PRO A 197 -5.07 -23.87 2.66
CA PRO A 197 -6.36 -23.71 3.35
C PRO A 197 -6.77 -22.25 3.54
N LEU A 198 -5.83 -21.37 3.90
CA LEU A 198 -6.14 -19.95 4.11
C LEU A 198 -6.54 -19.23 2.82
N VAL A 199 -5.90 -19.60 1.71
CA VAL A 199 -6.22 -19.04 0.38
C VAL A 199 -7.61 -19.50 -0.06
N MET A 200 -7.99 -20.77 0.20
CA MET A 200 -9.34 -21.28 -0.09
C MET A 200 -10.42 -20.52 0.69
N VAL A 201 -10.19 -20.25 1.97
CA VAL A 201 -11.13 -19.45 2.79
C VAL A 201 -11.27 -18.04 2.20
N SER A 202 -10.15 -17.40 1.80
CA SER A 202 -10.18 -16.07 1.18
C SER A 202 -10.97 -16.04 -0.14
N ILE A 203 -10.81 -17.09 -0.98
CA ILE A 203 -11.57 -17.24 -2.23
C ILE A 203 -13.06 -17.44 -1.95
N LEU A 204 -13.41 -18.27 -0.96
CA LEU A 204 -14.81 -18.52 -0.59
C LEU A 204 -15.49 -17.25 -0.08
N ILE A 205 -14.80 -16.46 0.76
CA ILE A 205 -15.32 -15.17 1.24
C ILE A 205 -15.50 -14.20 0.07
N ALA A 206 -14.53 -14.08 -0.81
CA ALA A 206 -14.62 -13.22 -1.98
C ALA A 206 -15.76 -13.63 -2.91
N ALA A 207 -15.92 -14.94 -3.17
CA ALA A 207 -17.03 -15.47 -3.96
C ALA A 207 -18.38 -15.18 -3.29
N TYR A 208 -18.49 -15.44 -1.98
CA TYR A 208 -19.71 -15.15 -1.22
C TYR A 208 -20.09 -13.66 -1.34
N THR A 209 -19.11 -12.76 -1.13
CA THR A 209 -19.32 -11.31 -1.25
C THR A 209 -19.79 -10.92 -2.65
N PHE A 210 -19.17 -11.50 -3.68
CA PHE A 210 -19.54 -11.23 -5.06
C PHE A 210 -20.99 -11.66 -5.37
N PHE A 211 -21.39 -12.85 -4.93
CA PHE A 211 -22.76 -13.36 -5.17
C PHE A 211 -23.84 -12.69 -4.30
N THR A 212 -23.46 -12.05 -3.19
CA THR A 212 -24.44 -11.35 -2.34
C THR A 212 -24.64 -9.88 -2.73
N ILE A 213 -23.72 -9.30 -3.51
CA ILE A 213 -23.81 -7.90 -3.97
C ILE A 213 -24.44 -7.81 -5.37
N LEU A 214 -24.38 -8.88 -6.17
CA LEU A 214 -25.04 -8.98 -7.48
C LEU A 214 -26.50 -9.39 -7.33
#